data_e2bb572064c906e75a3e03eb31c91a06
#
_entry.id   e2bb572064c906e75a3e03eb31c91a06
#
_cell.length_a   1.000
_cell.length_b   1.000
_cell.length_c   1.000
_cell.angle_alpha   90.00
_cell.angle_beta   90.00
_cell.angle_gamma   90.00
#
_symmetry.space_group_name_H-M   'P 1'
#
loop_
_entity.id
_entity.type
_entity.pdbx_description
1 polymer ?
#
loop_
_entity_poly.entity_id
_entity_poly.type
_entity_poly.pdbx_seq_one_letter_code
_entity_poly.pdbx_strand_id
1 'polypeptide(L)'
;DFEVIEIDGHNFEQIDKALVSAKTATMPVLIIAKTAIAKGAVTMEGSHHAHGAPLGDDEIAKSKEKAGFNPEEKFFVPADVKGAFDKLIVGSIAQNNWNDSLSKEAKAKIAELQNPDFDSVVYPTFEVDSSVATRDSNHKILNAIAKAIPGFLGGSADLAPSNKTELMGMGDFPNGRNIHFGIKEHAMAAIANAMNLYGLFRVYSATFFVFSDYLKPSARIAALASIPQHFIWTHDSIGVGEDGPTHQPIEHLTQFRALPNFYTFRPADASENVESWKVALKMKAPTAFVCSRQGLKVLKDERAFGTVANGGYLLKKRENANITIMASGSELMLALQTACSLEKEGIIANIVSVPCFDLFLEQDESYIDQVIDKNTRVYAVEAARGLEYYKFADVVFGMDTFGASGPANDLFEEFGFTIPKLKAKIVADF
;
A
#
# COMPACT_ATOMS: atom_id res chain seq x y z
N ASP A 1 4.67 -25.77 17.69
CA ASP A 1 4.25 -26.02 19.06
C ASP A 1 4.65 -24.84 19.93
N PHE A 2 3.86 -24.60 21.01
CA PHE A 2 4.13 -23.60 22.04
C PHE A 2 4.11 -24.28 23.40
N GLU A 3 4.98 -23.84 24.31
CA GLU A 3 4.76 -24.03 25.74
C GLU A 3 3.71 -23.01 26.21
N VAL A 4 2.66 -23.45 26.90
CA VAL A 4 1.56 -22.58 27.32
C VAL A 4 1.57 -22.44 28.85
N ILE A 5 1.62 -21.20 29.36
CA ILE A 5 1.58 -20.88 30.79
C ILE A 5 0.35 -20.02 31.04
N GLU A 6 -0.61 -20.52 31.85
CA GLU A 6 -1.76 -19.75 32.29
C GLU A 6 -1.49 -19.08 33.63
N ILE A 7 -1.80 -17.79 33.76
CA ILE A 7 -1.60 -16.99 34.98
C ILE A 7 -2.78 -16.10 35.30
N ASP A 8 -2.91 -15.69 36.55
CA ASP A 8 -3.64 -14.49 36.92
C ASP A 8 -2.79 -13.26 36.57
N GLY A 9 -3.22 -12.49 35.56
CA GLY A 9 -2.52 -11.30 35.08
C GLY A 9 -2.54 -10.10 36.04
N HIS A 10 -3.15 -10.24 37.23
CA HIS A 10 -3.07 -9.26 38.33
C HIS A 10 -2.19 -9.75 39.49
N ASN A 11 -1.61 -10.96 39.39
CA ASN A 11 -0.70 -11.53 40.39
C ASN A 11 0.75 -11.34 39.92
N PHE A 12 1.46 -10.39 40.51
CA PHE A 12 2.84 -10.07 40.16
C PHE A 12 3.82 -11.24 40.34
N GLU A 13 3.61 -12.12 41.33
CA GLU A 13 4.45 -13.28 41.52
C GLU A 13 4.30 -14.32 40.41
N GLN A 14 3.06 -14.54 39.93
CA GLN A 14 2.80 -15.42 38.79
C GLN A 14 3.36 -14.84 37.48
N ILE A 15 3.25 -13.51 37.30
CA ILE A 15 3.80 -12.82 36.13
C ILE A 15 5.32 -12.98 36.11
N ASP A 16 6.00 -12.71 37.23
CA ASP A 16 7.47 -12.83 37.34
C ASP A 16 7.94 -14.26 37.06
N LYS A 17 7.31 -15.25 37.68
CA LYS A 17 7.62 -16.68 37.45
C LYS A 17 7.46 -17.08 35.98
N ALA A 18 6.38 -16.66 35.31
CA ALA A 18 6.14 -16.96 33.92
C ALA A 18 7.19 -16.32 33.01
N LEU A 19 7.56 -15.05 33.26
CA LEU A 19 8.58 -14.34 32.50
C LEU A 19 9.98 -14.95 32.71
N VAL A 20 10.33 -15.37 33.94
CA VAL A 20 11.60 -16.05 34.22
C VAL A 20 11.66 -17.40 33.51
N SER A 21 10.58 -18.21 33.57
CA SER A 21 10.50 -19.48 32.84
C SER A 21 10.65 -19.29 31.33
N ALA A 22 9.98 -18.31 30.76
CA ALA A 22 10.03 -18.02 29.32
C ALA A 22 11.46 -17.69 28.84
N LYS A 23 12.31 -17.08 29.66
CA LYS A 23 13.70 -16.75 29.28
C LYS A 23 14.60 -17.96 29.06
N THR A 24 14.26 -19.07 29.65
CA THR A 24 15.07 -20.33 29.60
C THR A 24 14.40 -21.41 28.76
N ALA A 25 13.23 -21.16 28.21
CA ALA A 25 12.51 -22.09 27.37
C ALA A 25 13.24 -22.36 26.05
N THR A 26 13.16 -23.59 25.58
CA THR A 26 13.76 -24.03 24.31
C THR A 26 12.80 -23.95 23.12
N MET A 27 11.55 -23.61 23.36
CA MET A 27 10.49 -23.40 22.36
C MET A 27 9.74 -22.08 22.62
N PRO A 28 8.97 -21.56 21.65
CA PRO A 28 8.15 -20.39 21.88
C PRO A 28 7.17 -20.58 23.04
N VAL A 29 7.06 -19.56 23.91
CA VAL A 29 6.17 -19.57 25.07
C VAL A 29 4.99 -18.64 24.85
N LEU A 30 3.77 -19.15 25.09
CA LEU A 30 2.53 -18.38 25.10
C LEU A 30 2.06 -18.24 26.55
N ILE A 31 2.10 -17.01 27.08
CA ILE A 31 1.57 -16.72 28.40
C ILE A 31 0.13 -16.21 28.26
N ILE A 32 -0.83 -16.95 28.83
CA ILE A 32 -2.24 -16.59 28.88
C ILE A 32 -2.53 -15.94 30.22
N ALA A 33 -2.62 -14.59 30.23
CA ALA A 33 -2.89 -13.83 31.43
C ALA A 33 -4.40 -13.49 31.52
N LYS A 34 -5.08 -14.02 32.54
CA LYS A 34 -6.47 -13.68 32.84
C LYS A 34 -6.51 -12.36 33.59
N THR A 35 -7.23 -11.37 33.04
CA THR A 35 -7.32 -10.00 33.60
C THR A 35 -8.76 -9.53 33.69
N ALA A 36 -9.00 -8.55 34.55
CA ALA A 36 -10.23 -7.78 34.58
C ALA A 36 -10.01 -6.41 33.96
N ILE A 37 -10.87 -5.98 33.02
CA ILE A 37 -10.82 -4.63 32.48
C ILE A 37 -11.02 -3.60 33.60
N ALA A 38 -10.35 -2.44 33.53
CA ALA A 38 -10.40 -1.38 34.53
C ALA A 38 -10.13 -1.87 35.98
N LYS A 39 -9.18 -2.81 36.12
CA LYS A 39 -8.77 -3.30 37.45
C LYS A 39 -8.41 -2.18 38.39
N GLY A 40 -9.04 -2.15 39.61
CA GLY A 40 -8.86 -1.13 40.60
C GLY A 40 -9.93 -0.02 40.57
N ALA A 41 -10.68 0.12 39.52
CA ALA A 41 -11.84 1.02 39.44
C ALA A 41 -12.92 0.61 40.49
N VAL A 42 -13.61 1.58 41.06
CA VAL A 42 -14.57 1.32 42.16
C VAL A 42 -15.84 0.67 41.63
N THR A 43 -16.41 1.24 40.58
CA THR A 43 -17.69 0.77 40.00
C THR A 43 -17.56 0.18 38.61
N MET A 44 -16.43 0.40 37.91
CA MET A 44 -16.26 0.04 36.52
C MET A 44 -15.34 -1.19 36.31
N GLU A 45 -14.76 -1.75 37.40
CA GLU A 45 -13.93 -2.96 37.32
C GLU A 45 -14.75 -4.12 36.72
N GLY A 46 -14.21 -4.77 35.68
CA GLY A 46 -14.85 -5.87 34.98
C GLY A 46 -16.02 -5.48 34.04
N SER A 47 -16.38 -4.21 33.98
CA SER A 47 -17.49 -3.72 33.15
C SER A 47 -17.06 -3.48 31.72
N HIS A 48 -17.88 -3.94 30.75
CA HIS A 48 -17.68 -3.63 29.33
C HIS A 48 -17.83 -2.12 29.01
N HIS A 49 -18.45 -1.34 29.87
CA HIS A 49 -18.55 0.12 29.73
C HIS A 49 -17.19 0.82 29.84
N ALA A 50 -16.20 0.19 30.45
CA ALA A 50 -14.83 0.71 30.53
C ALA A 50 -14.01 0.51 29.23
N HIS A 51 -14.55 -0.20 28.23
CA HIS A 51 -13.78 -0.54 27.02
C HIS A 51 -13.52 0.68 26.12
N GLY A 52 -14.50 1.51 25.90
CA GLY A 52 -14.44 2.57 24.88
C GLY A 52 -14.69 3.99 25.41
N ALA A 53 -14.85 4.17 26.71
CA ALA A 53 -15.13 5.45 27.33
C ALA A 53 -14.14 5.77 28.45
N PRO A 54 -13.78 7.06 28.65
CA PRO A 54 -13.05 7.49 29.84
C PRO A 54 -13.86 7.14 31.11
N LEU A 55 -13.16 6.79 32.17
CA LEU A 55 -13.84 6.45 33.44
C LEU A 55 -14.59 7.64 34.05
N GLY A 56 -14.19 8.87 33.71
CA GLY A 56 -14.73 10.11 34.27
C GLY A 56 -14.02 10.52 35.57
N ASP A 57 -14.06 11.82 35.86
CA ASP A 57 -13.30 12.41 36.98
C ASP A 57 -13.72 11.82 38.35
N ASP A 58 -14.99 11.59 38.57
CA ASP A 58 -15.49 11.02 39.84
C ASP A 58 -15.01 9.60 40.10
N GLU A 59 -15.03 8.76 39.05
CA GLU A 59 -14.57 7.37 39.15
C GLU A 59 -13.04 7.32 39.33
N ILE A 60 -12.30 8.21 38.66
CA ILE A 60 -10.85 8.35 38.79
C ILE A 60 -10.50 8.80 40.21
N ALA A 61 -11.18 9.82 40.76
CA ALA A 61 -10.94 10.31 42.14
C ALA A 61 -11.16 9.20 43.17
N LYS A 62 -12.31 8.50 43.10
CA LYS A 62 -12.62 7.38 44.00
C LYS A 62 -11.64 6.22 43.87
N SER A 63 -11.19 5.92 42.64
CA SER A 63 -10.22 4.86 42.40
C SER A 63 -8.84 5.21 42.97
N LYS A 64 -8.42 6.47 42.88
CA LYS A 64 -7.20 6.96 43.48
C LYS A 64 -7.26 6.88 45.04
N GLU A 65 -8.36 7.33 45.62
CA GLU A 65 -8.62 7.21 47.05
C GLU A 65 -8.53 5.76 47.53
N LYS A 66 -9.19 4.84 46.85
CA LYS A 66 -9.14 3.39 47.10
C LYS A 66 -7.72 2.85 47.03
N ALA A 67 -6.91 3.40 46.15
CA ALA A 67 -5.50 3.00 45.96
C ALA A 67 -4.52 3.74 46.92
N GLY A 68 -5.02 4.65 47.75
CA GLY A 68 -4.18 5.43 48.71
C GLY A 68 -3.47 6.63 48.08
N PHE A 69 -3.91 7.12 46.94
CA PHE A 69 -3.39 8.31 46.27
C PHE A 69 -4.29 9.53 46.52
N ASN A 70 -3.71 10.72 46.42
CA ASN A 70 -4.47 11.95 46.46
C ASN A 70 -5.35 12.09 45.19
N PRO A 71 -6.69 12.19 45.32
CA PRO A 71 -7.60 12.27 44.16
C PRO A 71 -7.38 13.54 43.31
N GLU A 72 -6.92 14.63 43.89
CA GLU A 72 -6.73 15.90 43.21
C GLU A 72 -5.41 15.98 42.41
N GLU A 73 -4.43 15.13 42.72
CA GLU A 73 -3.15 15.14 42.02
C GLU A 73 -3.26 14.45 40.65
N LYS A 74 -2.88 15.16 39.59
CA LYS A 74 -2.80 14.64 38.24
C LYS A 74 -1.36 14.24 37.91
N PHE A 75 -1.19 13.10 37.22
CA PHE A 75 0.11 12.58 36.77
C PHE A 75 1.14 12.37 37.91
N PHE A 76 0.66 12.11 39.14
CA PHE A 76 1.54 11.87 40.28
C PHE A 76 2.32 10.55 40.11
N VAL A 77 3.63 10.62 40.36
CA VAL A 77 4.51 9.45 40.39
C VAL A 77 5.28 9.53 41.75
N PRO A 78 5.14 8.51 42.63
CA PRO A 78 5.89 8.48 43.89
C PRO A 78 7.41 8.59 43.67
N ALA A 79 8.09 9.33 44.52
CA ALA A 79 9.53 9.60 44.36
C ALA A 79 10.40 8.35 44.47
N ASP A 80 10.01 7.39 45.31
CA ASP A 80 10.64 6.07 45.43
C ASP A 80 10.49 5.24 44.18
N VAL A 81 9.30 5.24 43.55
CA VAL A 81 9.04 4.60 42.27
C VAL A 81 9.89 5.23 41.17
N LYS A 82 9.89 6.58 41.08
CA LYS A 82 10.75 7.29 40.12
C LYS A 82 12.21 6.93 40.32
N GLY A 83 12.70 6.96 41.57
CA GLY A 83 14.09 6.60 41.91
C GLY A 83 14.45 5.15 41.61
N ALA A 84 13.49 4.22 41.71
CA ALA A 84 13.68 2.84 41.31
C ALA A 84 13.83 2.72 39.79
N PHE A 85 12.95 3.37 39.04
CA PHE A 85 13.03 3.37 37.58
C PHE A 85 14.28 4.09 37.04
N ASP A 86 14.68 5.20 37.64
CA ASP A 86 15.93 5.91 37.29
C ASP A 86 17.17 5.01 37.44
N LYS A 87 17.17 4.11 38.43
CA LYS A 87 18.25 3.11 38.64
C LYS A 87 18.17 1.97 37.61
N LEU A 88 16.98 1.67 37.08
CA LEU A 88 16.77 0.62 36.06
C LEU A 88 17.01 1.14 34.63
N ILE A 89 17.25 2.45 34.45
CA ILE A 89 17.63 3.02 33.14
C ILE A 89 19.09 2.63 32.80
N VAL A 90 19.32 1.33 32.73
CA VAL A 90 20.57 0.77 32.21
C VAL A 90 20.51 0.59 30.67
N GLY A 91 19.39 0.90 30.08
CA GLY A 91 19.17 0.71 28.62
C GLY A 91 20.17 1.51 27.78
N SER A 92 20.43 2.76 28.13
CA SER A 92 21.43 3.58 27.43
C SER A 92 22.86 3.02 27.59
N ILE A 93 23.19 2.51 28.79
CA ILE A 93 24.49 1.87 29.03
C ILE A 93 24.61 0.57 28.25
N ALA A 94 23.57 -0.28 28.28
CA ALA A 94 23.54 -1.52 27.54
C ALA A 94 23.62 -1.27 26.02
N GLN A 95 22.90 -0.27 25.53
CA GLN A 95 22.96 0.12 24.12
C GLN A 95 24.34 0.63 23.71
N ASN A 96 24.98 1.48 24.53
CA ASN A 96 26.32 1.97 24.27
C ASN A 96 27.33 0.81 24.26
N ASN A 97 27.27 -0.07 25.26
CA ASN A 97 28.14 -1.26 25.32
C ASN A 97 27.95 -2.17 24.10
N TRP A 98 26.70 -2.36 23.66
CA TRP A 98 26.41 -3.12 22.45
C TRP A 98 26.99 -2.42 21.21
N ASN A 99 26.77 -1.12 21.06
CA ASN A 99 27.31 -0.33 19.95
C ASN A 99 28.84 -0.41 19.91
N ASP A 100 29.49 -0.34 21.07
CA ASP A 100 30.95 -0.42 21.17
C ASP A 100 31.50 -1.83 20.87
N SER A 101 30.69 -2.87 21.14
CA SER A 101 31.04 -4.26 20.82
C SER A 101 30.93 -4.61 19.34
N LEU A 102 30.22 -3.80 18.55
CA LEU A 102 30.07 -4.06 17.12
C LEU A 102 31.36 -3.80 16.35
N SER A 103 31.71 -4.73 15.45
CA SER A 103 32.80 -4.52 14.50
C SER A 103 32.49 -3.37 13.52
N LYS A 104 33.51 -2.84 12.85
CA LYS A 104 33.32 -1.81 11.81
C LYS A 104 32.43 -2.31 10.67
N GLU A 105 32.58 -3.58 10.29
CA GLU A 105 31.80 -4.24 9.24
C GLU A 105 30.32 -4.36 9.64
N ALA A 106 30.05 -4.74 10.90
CA ALA A 106 28.68 -4.81 11.41
C ALA A 106 28.02 -3.44 11.44
N LYS A 107 28.72 -2.39 11.90
CA LYS A 107 28.24 -1.01 11.87
C LYS A 107 27.94 -0.53 10.45
N ALA A 108 28.85 -0.80 9.51
CA ALA A 108 28.66 -0.46 8.10
C ALA A 108 27.44 -1.17 7.51
N LYS A 109 27.24 -2.45 7.82
CA LYS A 109 26.09 -3.22 7.35
C LYS A 109 24.76 -2.73 7.89
N ILE A 110 24.71 -2.39 9.18
CA ILE A 110 23.51 -1.79 9.79
C ILE A 110 23.21 -0.44 9.13
N ALA A 111 24.23 0.40 8.93
CA ALA A 111 24.05 1.71 8.29
C ALA A 111 23.54 1.59 6.85
N GLU A 112 24.05 0.63 6.08
CA GLU A 112 23.59 0.31 4.71
C GLU A 112 22.12 -0.11 4.69
N LEU A 113 21.71 -0.97 5.62
CA LEU A 113 20.30 -1.43 5.72
C LEU A 113 19.37 -0.30 6.15
N GLN A 114 19.79 0.57 7.06
CA GLN A 114 19.00 1.71 7.53
C GLN A 114 18.86 2.82 6.48
N ASN A 115 19.90 3.00 5.64
CA ASN A 115 19.97 4.07 4.65
C ASN A 115 20.25 3.52 3.26
N PRO A 116 19.31 2.78 2.66
CA PRO A 116 19.48 2.19 1.34
C PRO A 116 19.65 3.27 0.26
N ASP A 117 20.61 3.08 -0.63
CA ASP A 117 20.81 3.94 -1.80
C ASP A 117 19.87 3.53 -2.94
N PHE A 118 18.70 4.13 -3.00
CA PHE A 118 17.69 3.85 -4.03
C PHE A 118 18.12 4.33 -5.42
N ASP A 119 19.08 5.25 -5.53
CA ASP A 119 19.59 5.73 -6.81
C ASP A 119 20.56 4.74 -7.45
N SER A 120 21.07 3.78 -6.69
CA SER A 120 21.91 2.68 -7.20
C SER A 120 21.15 1.62 -8.02
N VAL A 121 19.82 1.66 -8.02
CA VAL A 121 18.99 0.66 -8.72
C VAL A 121 19.11 0.81 -10.23
N VAL A 122 19.60 -0.21 -10.91
CA VAL A 122 19.63 -0.28 -12.38
C VAL A 122 18.34 -0.90 -12.87
N TYR A 123 17.39 -0.07 -13.26
CA TYR A 123 16.08 -0.50 -13.71
C TYR A 123 16.10 -1.17 -15.09
N PRO A 124 15.19 -2.15 -15.33
CA PRO A 124 15.04 -2.73 -16.66
C PRO A 124 14.48 -1.71 -17.65
N THR A 125 14.84 -1.88 -18.91
CA THR A 125 14.24 -1.16 -20.05
C THR A 125 13.35 -2.10 -20.85
N PHE A 126 12.35 -1.55 -21.51
CA PHE A 126 11.40 -2.29 -22.31
C PHE A 126 11.33 -1.73 -23.72
N GLU A 127 11.23 -2.61 -24.71
CA GLU A 127 11.17 -2.23 -26.11
C GLU A 127 9.82 -1.56 -26.42
N VAL A 128 9.84 -0.40 -27.06
CA VAL A 128 8.64 0.30 -27.51
C VAL A 128 7.86 -0.60 -28.47
N ASP A 129 6.54 -0.54 -28.39
CA ASP A 129 5.59 -1.37 -29.14
C ASP A 129 5.56 -2.86 -28.73
N SER A 130 6.44 -3.33 -27.85
CA SER A 130 6.31 -4.67 -27.28
C SER A 130 5.09 -4.77 -26.36
N SER A 131 4.56 -5.99 -26.17
CA SER A 131 3.45 -6.25 -25.26
C SER A 131 3.95 -6.89 -23.97
N VAL A 132 3.82 -6.18 -22.83
CA VAL A 132 4.30 -6.62 -21.51
C VAL A 132 3.22 -6.38 -20.48
N ALA A 133 2.80 -7.42 -19.77
CA ALA A 133 1.91 -7.22 -18.61
C ALA A 133 2.62 -6.41 -17.53
N THR A 134 1.93 -5.49 -16.86
CA THR A 134 2.62 -4.69 -15.83
C THR A 134 3.03 -5.52 -14.62
N ARG A 135 2.39 -6.68 -14.34
CA ARG A 135 2.90 -7.65 -13.36
C ARG A 135 4.24 -8.28 -13.78
N ASP A 136 4.47 -8.51 -15.09
CA ASP A 136 5.73 -9.07 -15.61
C ASP A 136 6.84 -8.03 -15.61
N SER A 137 6.54 -6.77 -15.93
CA SER A 137 7.49 -5.67 -15.75
C SER A 137 7.82 -5.47 -14.27
N ASN A 138 6.81 -5.57 -13.39
CA ASN A 138 6.99 -5.49 -11.94
C ASN A 138 7.95 -6.57 -11.42
N HIS A 139 7.83 -7.81 -11.90
CA HIS A 139 8.77 -8.88 -11.57
C HIS A 139 10.22 -8.50 -11.85
N LYS A 140 10.50 -7.96 -13.04
CA LYS A 140 11.84 -7.52 -13.42
C LYS A 140 12.35 -6.36 -12.56
N ILE A 141 11.44 -5.43 -12.20
CA ILE A 141 11.75 -4.29 -11.35
C ILE A 141 12.06 -4.74 -9.92
N LEU A 142 11.25 -5.62 -9.31
CA LEU A 142 11.50 -6.18 -7.97
C LEU A 142 12.87 -6.85 -7.89
N ASN A 143 13.22 -7.63 -8.90
CA ASN A 143 14.51 -8.30 -8.97
C ASN A 143 15.69 -7.33 -9.14
N ALA A 144 15.50 -6.22 -9.88
CA ALA A 144 16.48 -5.16 -9.98
C ALA A 144 16.69 -4.43 -8.65
N ILE A 145 15.61 -4.10 -7.96
CA ILE A 145 15.63 -3.47 -6.63
C ILE A 145 16.32 -4.40 -5.62
N ALA A 146 15.92 -5.66 -5.55
CA ALA A 146 16.50 -6.63 -4.62
C ALA A 146 18.00 -6.88 -4.86
N LYS A 147 18.44 -6.77 -6.10
CA LYS A 147 19.86 -6.87 -6.44
C LYS A 147 20.67 -5.69 -5.89
N ALA A 148 20.11 -4.49 -5.92
CA ALA A 148 20.78 -3.27 -5.47
C ALA A 148 20.61 -3.03 -3.96
N ILE A 149 19.45 -3.36 -3.39
CA ILE A 149 19.06 -3.05 -2.01
C ILE A 149 19.08 -4.33 -1.15
N PRO A 150 20.10 -4.52 -0.29
CA PRO A 150 20.23 -5.74 0.51
C PRO A 150 19.08 -6.02 1.46
N GLY A 151 18.45 -4.98 1.99
CA GLY A 151 17.30 -5.06 2.90
C GLY A 151 15.93 -5.20 2.21
N PHE A 152 15.87 -5.30 0.88
CA PHE A 152 14.62 -5.47 0.14
C PHE A 152 14.21 -6.95 0.08
N LEU A 153 13.04 -7.27 0.61
CA LEU A 153 12.49 -8.63 0.66
C LEU A 153 10.97 -8.59 0.70
N GLY A 154 10.33 -9.73 0.53
CA GLY A 154 8.86 -9.82 0.60
C GLY A 154 8.34 -11.10 -0.01
N GLY A 155 7.06 -11.09 -0.37
CA GLY A 155 6.42 -12.26 -0.96
C GLY A 155 4.92 -12.07 -1.08
N SER A 156 4.19 -13.17 -1.27
CA SER A 156 2.75 -13.12 -1.51
C SER A 156 1.95 -14.08 -0.63
N ALA A 157 0.63 -13.88 -0.63
CA ALA A 157 -0.34 -14.74 0.03
C ALA A 157 -0.61 -15.98 -0.83
N ASP A 158 0.42 -16.85 -0.95
CA ASP A 158 0.40 -18.12 -1.73
C ASP A 158 0.13 -17.94 -3.24
N LEU A 159 0.44 -16.77 -3.79
CA LEU A 159 0.17 -16.39 -5.19
C LEU A 159 1.44 -15.96 -5.95
N ALA A 160 2.64 -16.28 -5.45
CA ALA A 160 3.90 -15.82 -6.05
C ALA A 160 4.03 -16.10 -7.55
N PRO A 161 3.67 -17.29 -8.08
CA PRO A 161 3.75 -17.56 -9.52
C PRO A 161 2.81 -16.68 -10.36
N SER A 162 1.60 -16.40 -9.85
CA SER A 162 0.59 -15.59 -10.55
C SER A 162 0.86 -14.10 -10.42
N ASN A 163 1.29 -13.65 -9.23
CA ASN A 163 1.65 -12.25 -8.97
C ASN A 163 3.01 -11.87 -9.57
N LYS A 164 3.82 -12.87 -9.96
CA LYS A 164 5.19 -12.62 -10.45
C LYS A 164 6.05 -11.84 -9.44
N THR A 165 6.06 -12.31 -8.18
CA THR A 165 6.71 -11.57 -7.09
C THR A 165 7.89 -12.30 -6.46
N GLU A 166 8.36 -13.39 -7.05
CA GLU A 166 9.54 -14.10 -6.59
C GLU A 166 10.82 -13.30 -6.87
N LEU A 167 11.68 -13.20 -5.87
CA LEU A 167 13.05 -12.69 -6.00
C LEU A 167 13.96 -13.84 -6.41
N MET A 168 14.31 -13.86 -7.69
CA MET A 168 15.01 -14.97 -8.33
C MET A 168 16.39 -15.22 -7.74
N GLY A 169 16.63 -16.46 -7.31
CA GLY A 169 17.92 -16.89 -6.76
C GLY A 169 18.25 -16.35 -5.37
N MET A 170 17.29 -15.70 -4.70
CA MET A 170 17.51 -15.09 -3.38
C MET A 170 17.07 -15.99 -2.21
N GLY A 171 16.59 -17.21 -2.49
CA GLY A 171 16.18 -18.20 -1.48
C GLY A 171 14.99 -17.79 -0.64
N ASP A 172 14.54 -18.72 0.20
CA ASP A 172 13.34 -18.57 1.03
C ASP A 172 13.70 -18.16 2.46
N PHE A 173 12.84 -17.33 3.06
CA PHE A 173 12.94 -16.95 4.47
C PHE A 173 12.89 -18.23 5.36
N PRO A 174 13.69 -18.35 6.45
CA PRO A 174 14.50 -17.28 7.07
C PRO A 174 15.92 -17.12 6.49
N ASN A 175 16.36 -18.00 5.59
CA ASN A 175 17.71 -17.97 5.06
C ASN A 175 17.86 -17.11 3.79
N GLY A 176 16.74 -16.77 3.17
CA GLY A 176 16.63 -15.95 1.97
C GLY A 176 15.61 -14.84 2.10
N ARG A 177 15.20 -14.26 0.96
CA ARG A 177 14.39 -13.04 0.91
C ARG A 177 12.96 -13.25 0.45
N ASN A 178 12.60 -14.44 -0.03
CA ASN A 178 11.23 -14.77 -0.40
C ASN A 178 10.45 -15.21 0.83
N ILE A 179 9.36 -14.53 1.16
CA ILE A 179 8.50 -14.87 2.29
C ILE A 179 7.21 -15.50 1.77
N HIS A 180 6.98 -16.74 2.16
CA HIS A 180 5.73 -17.46 1.84
C HIS A 180 4.72 -17.22 2.97
N PHE A 181 3.91 -16.17 2.83
CA PHE A 181 2.98 -15.77 3.89
C PHE A 181 1.79 -16.75 4.06
N GLY A 182 1.47 -17.53 3.01
CA GLY A 182 0.24 -18.33 2.95
C GLY A 182 -1.00 -17.44 2.69
N ILE A 183 -2.17 -18.07 2.61
CA ILE A 183 -3.46 -17.39 2.36
C ILE A 183 -3.90 -16.66 3.65
N LYS A 184 -3.23 -15.55 3.97
CA LYS A 184 -3.39 -14.77 5.21
C LYS A 184 -3.09 -13.29 4.94
N GLU A 185 -3.83 -12.65 4.07
CA GLU A 185 -3.58 -11.31 3.55
C GLU A 185 -3.46 -10.26 4.66
N HIS A 186 -4.35 -10.31 5.67
CA HIS A 186 -4.28 -9.39 6.80
C HIS A 186 -2.98 -9.55 7.59
N ALA A 187 -2.65 -10.80 7.96
CA ALA A 187 -1.41 -11.09 8.69
C ALA A 187 -0.16 -10.78 7.86
N MET A 188 -0.17 -11.09 6.56
CA MET A 188 0.88 -10.74 5.61
C MET A 188 1.18 -9.25 5.65
N ALA A 189 0.15 -8.42 5.48
CA ALA A 189 0.30 -6.97 5.48
C ALA A 189 0.74 -6.44 6.87
N ALA A 190 0.24 -7.00 7.97
CA ALA A 190 0.64 -6.63 9.33
C ALA A 190 2.10 -6.99 9.62
N ILE A 191 2.56 -8.17 9.20
CA ILE A 191 3.96 -8.60 9.32
C ILE A 191 4.86 -7.68 8.51
N ALA A 192 4.49 -7.38 7.25
CA ALA A 192 5.26 -6.49 6.40
C ALA A 192 5.31 -5.05 6.96
N ASN A 193 4.23 -4.55 7.55
CA ASN A 193 4.21 -3.29 8.29
C ASN A 193 5.23 -3.29 9.43
N ALA A 194 5.21 -4.33 10.27
CA ALA A 194 6.12 -4.44 11.41
C ALA A 194 7.59 -4.53 11.00
N MET A 195 7.89 -5.29 9.93
CA MET A 195 9.25 -5.39 9.40
C MET A 195 9.75 -4.06 8.83
N ASN A 196 8.90 -3.27 8.15
CA ASN A 196 9.26 -1.92 7.71
C ASN A 196 9.50 -0.98 8.90
N LEU A 197 8.66 -1.05 9.96
CA LEU A 197 8.81 -0.26 11.18
C LEU A 197 10.10 -0.60 11.94
N TYR A 198 10.57 -1.84 11.86
CA TYR A 198 11.85 -2.25 12.45
C TYR A 198 13.05 -1.47 11.89
N GLY A 199 12.92 -0.95 10.66
CA GLY A 199 13.83 0.04 10.09
C GLY A 199 15.04 -0.51 9.36
N LEU A 200 15.27 -1.84 9.34
CA LEU A 200 16.37 -2.48 8.60
C LEU A 200 15.92 -3.04 7.24
N PHE A 201 14.63 -3.10 6.99
CA PHE A 201 14.07 -3.74 5.82
C PHE A 201 13.19 -2.79 5.02
N ARG A 202 13.09 -3.08 3.73
CA ARG A 202 12.08 -2.55 2.81
C ARG A 202 11.28 -3.75 2.31
N VAL A 203 10.04 -3.86 2.77
CA VAL A 203 9.24 -5.07 2.59
C VAL A 203 8.06 -4.80 1.68
N TYR A 204 7.87 -5.69 0.70
CA TYR A 204 6.64 -5.73 -0.09
C TYR A 204 5.76 -6.92 0.31
N SER A 205 4.47 -6.76 0.08
CA SER A 205 3.48 -7.83 0.21
C SER A 205 2.58 -7.87 -1.00
N ALA A 206 2.22 -9.06 -1.47
CA ALA A 206 1.52 -9.22 -2.73
C ALA A 206 0.33 -10.17 -2.66
N THR A 207 -0.72 -9.83 -3.41
CA THR A 207 -1.89 -10.67 -3.63
C THR A 207 -2.61 -10.23 -4.92
N PHE A 208 -3.70 -10.87 -5.31
CA PHE A 208 -4.60 -10.30 -6.31
C PHE A 208 -5.29 -9.07 -5.77
N PHE A 209 -5.59 -8.11 -6.63
CA PHE A 209 -6.13 -6.83 -6.20
C PHE A 209 -7.48 -6.98 -5.48
N VAL A 210 -8.35 -7.87 -5.92
CA VAL A 210 -9.62 -8.15 -5.23
C VAL A 210 -9.42 -8.62 -3.78
N PHE A 211 -8.35 -9.36 -3.50
CA PHE A 211 -8.04 -9.84 -2.13
C PHE A 211 -7.42 -8.77 -1.23
N SER A 212 -7.21 -7.56 -1.75
CA SER A 212 -6.89 -6.41 -0.90
C SER A 212 -7.99 -6.09 0.12
N ASP A 213 -9.22 -6.54 -0.11
CA ASP A 213 -10.30 -6.46 0.86
C ASP A 213 -9.95 -7.13 2.20
N TYR A 214 -9.25 -8.29 2.16
CA TYR A 214 -8.86 -9.00 3.37
C TYR A 214 -7.74 -8.31 4.15
N LEU A 215 -6.88 -7.51 3.50
CA LEU A 215 -5.77 -6.80 4.13
C LEU A 215 -6.05 -5.31 4.39
N LYS A 216 -7.18 -4.76 3.95
CA LYS A 216 -7.49 -3.33 4.02
C LYS A 216 -7.28 -2.69 5.40
N PRO A 217 -7.64 -3.34 6.55
CA PRO A 217 -7.35 -2.76 7.86
C PRO A 217 -5.86 -2.57 8.11
N SER A 218 -4.99 -3.51 7.69
CA SER A 218 -3.54 -3.39 7.81
C SER A 218 -2.97 -2.32 6.87
N ALA A 219 -3.51 -2.18 5.65
CA ALA A 219 -3.15 -1.09 4.73
C ALA A 219 -3.53 0.28 5.31
N ARG A 220 -4.71 0.37 5.96
CA ARG A 220 -5.13 1.58 6.65
C ARG A 220 -4.20 1.96 7.81
N ILE A 221 -3.71 0.98 8.57
CA ILE A 221 -2.71 1.21 9.62
C ILE A 221 -1.38 1.68 9.02
N ALA A 222 -0.95 1.12 7.89
CA ALA A 222 0.24 1.60 7.19
C ALA A 222 0.10 3.08 6.80
N ALA A 223 -1.05 3.50 6.26
CA ALA A 223 -1.34 4.88 5.91
C ALA A 223 -1.35 5.80 7.13
N LEU A 224 -2.06 5.41 8.19
CA LEU A 224 -2.17 6.17 9.44
C LEU A 224 -0.83 6.40 10.12
N ALA A 225 0.06 5.40 10.07
CA ALA A 225 1.38 5.44 10.72
C ALA A 225 2.52 5.82 9.74
N SER A 226 2.21 6.19 8.51
CA SER A 226 3.19 6.54 7.46
C SER A 226 4.27 5.46 7.28
N ILE A 227 3.86 4.20 7.22
CA ILE A 227 4.78 3.06 7.05
C ILE A 227 5.10 2.89 5.56
N PRO A 228 6.36 2.96 5.12
CA PRO A 228 6.74 2.87 3.72
C PRO A 228 6.73 1.42 3.22
N GLN A 229 5.57 0.77 3.28
CA GLN A 229 5.34 -0.56 2.75
C GLN A 229 4.92 -0.47 1.28
N HIS A 230 5.38 -1.43 0.46
CA HIS A 230 4.96 -1.58 -0.92
C HIS A 230 3.96 -2.74 -1.04
N PHE A 231 2.72 -2.43 -1.41
CA PHE A 231 1.69 -3.41 -1.73
C PHE A 231 1.74 -3.68 -3.24
N ILE A 232 1.78 -4.96 -3.63
CA ILE A 232 1.77 -5.37 -5.04
C ILE A 232 0.48 -6.14 -5.28
N TRP A 233 -0.41 -5.53 -6.04
CA TRP A 233 -1.72 -6.08 -6.36
C TRP A 233 -1.84 -6.31 -7.84
N THR A 234 -1.96 -7.56 -8.25
CA THR A 234 -2.09 -7.93 -9.66
C THR A 234 -3.53 -8.29 -10.00
N HIS A 235 -3.82 -8.46 -11.29
CA HIS A 235 -5.17 -8.75 -11.74
C HIS A 235 -6.09 -7.54 -11.49
N ASP A 236 -5.74 -6.43 -12.15
CA ASP A 236 -6.16 -5.06 -11.86
C ASP A 236 -7.61 -4.71 -12.24
N SER A 237 -8.28 -5.52 -13.09
CA SER A 237 -9.58 -5.16 -13.70
C SER A 237 -10.35 -6.38 -14.21
N ILE A 238 -11.42 -6.18 -14.98
CA ILE A 238 -12.15 -7.23 -15.70
C ILE A 238 -11.25 -8.01 -16.68
N GLY A 239 -10.05 -7.50 -16.99
CA GLY A 239 -9.02 -8.22 -17.76
C GLY A 239 -8.50 -9.50 -17.09
N VAL A 240 -8.91 -9.80 -15.87
CA VAL A 240 -8.73 -11.12 -15.22
C VAL A 240 -9.36 -12.23 -16.05
N GLY A 241 -10.54 -11.99 -16.62
CA GLY A 241 -11.19 -12.91 -17.53
C GLY A 241 -12.03 -13.98 -16.84
N GLU A 242 -11.77 -15.25 -17.16
CA GLU A 242 -12.62 -16.41 -16.85
C GLU A 242 -12.80 -16.65 -15.35
N ASP A 243 -11.88 -16.21 -14.49
CA ASP A 243 -12.00 -16.31 -13.02
C ASP A 243 -13.26 -15.57 -12.49
N GLY A 244 -13.74 -14.59 -13.26
CA GLY A 244 -15.05 -13.97 -13.08
C GLY A 244 -15.14 -12.95 -11.96
N PRO A 245 -16.37 -12.57 -11.56
CA PRO A 245 -16.65 -11.44 -10.68
C PRO A 245 -15.99 -11.54 -9.31
N THR A 246 -15.77 -12.75 -8.80
CA THR A 246 -15.11 -12.95 -7.48
C THR A 246 -13.62 -12.62 -7.50
N HIS A 247 -13.02 -12.43 -8.68
CA HIS A 247 -11.60 -12.11 -8.87
C HIS A 247 -11.37 -10.80 -9.60
N GLN A 248 -12.43 -10.13 -10.06
CA GLN A 248 -12.38 -8.87 -10.83
C GLN A 248 -12.65 -7.69 -9.89
N PRO A 249 -11.63 -6.85 -9.60
CA PRO A 249 -11.81 -5.67 -8.77
C PRO A 249 -12.57 -4.59 -9.55
N ILE A 250 -13.59 -4.01 -8.96
CA ILE A 250 -14.42 -2.95 -9.55
C ILE A 250 -14.32 -1.66 -8.72
N GLU A 251 -14.63 -1.74 -7.41
CA GLU A 251 -14.62 -0.60 -6.49
C GLU A 251 -13.27 -0.35 -5.82
N HIS A 252 -12.34 -1.28 -5.93
CA HIS A 252 -11.10 -1.31 -5.16
C HIS A 252 -10.18 -0.11 -5.42
N LEU A 253 -10.07 0.37 -6.67
CA LEU A 253 -9.31 1.59 -6.97
C LEU A 253 -9.85 2.78 -6.20
N THR A 254 -11.16 3.03 -6.29
CA THR A 254 -11.83 4.12 -5.57
C THR A 254 -11.64 3.98 -4.05
N GLN A 255 -11.72 2.76 -3.50
CA GLN A 255 -11.52 2.52 -2.07
C GLN A 255 -10.14 2.95 -1.57
N PHE A 256 -9.07 2.63 -2.33
CA PHE A 256 -7.70 2.92 -1.91
C PHE A 256 -7.29 4.36 -2.26
N ARG A 257 -7.76 4.91 -3.37
CA ARG A 257 -7.61 6.34 -3.72
C ARG A 257 -8.38 7.27 -2.76
N ALA A 258 -9.36 6.76 -2.02
CA ALA A 258 -10.04 7.48 -0.95
C ALA A 258 -9.33 7.39 0.41
N LEU A 259 -8.27 6.59 0.54
CA LEU A 259 -7.55 6.38 1.79
C LEU A 259 -6.46 7.43 1.97
N PRO A 260 -6.55 8.34 2.97
CA PRO A 260 -5.55 9.39 3.16
C PRO A 260 -4.14 8.82 3.36
N ASN A 261 -3.12 9.50 2.81
CA ASN A 261 -1.72 9.12 2.92
C ASN A 261 -1.41 7.69 2.42
N PHE A 262 -2.12 7.27 1.38
CA PHE A 262 -1.92 5.99 0.70
C PHE A 262 -1.87 6.23 -0.80
N TYR A 263 -0.81 5.81 -1.48
CA TYR A 263 -0.55 6.17 -2.88
C TYR A 263 -0.72 4.97 -3.79
N THR A 264 -1.74 5.03 -4.64
CA THR A 264 -2.13 3.91 -5.52
C THR A 264 -1.65 4.16 -6.94
N PHE A 265 -0.62 3.44 -7.36
CA PHE A 265 -0.09 3.47 -8.74
C PHE A 265 -0.77 2.41 -9.60
N ARG A 266 -1.36 2.82 -10.71
CA ARG A 266 -1.89 1.94 -11.76
C ARG A 266 -1.22 2.27 -13.09
N PRO A 267 -0.02 1.74 -13.36
CA PRO A 267 0.78 2.09 -14.54
C PRO A 267 0.15 1.55 -15.83
N ALA A 268 0.18 2.37 -16.88
CA ALA A 268 -0.38 2.05 -18.19
C ALA A 268 0.51 1.13 -19.01
N ASP A 269 1.80 1.06 -18.71
CA ASP A 269 2.75 0.18 -19.37
C ASP A 269 3.98 -0.14 -18.50
N ALA A 270 4.90 -0.89 -19.07
CA ALA A 270 6.12 -1.29 -18.37
C ALA A 270 7.07 -0.13 -18.07
N SER A 271 7.09 0.90 -18.91
CA SER A 271 7.96 2.08 -18.72
C SER A 271 7.41 2.99 -17.62
N GLU A 272 6.11 3.22 -17.61
CA GLU A 272 5.42 3.96 -16.55
C GLU A 272 5.53 3.25 -15.20
N ASN A 273 5.52 1.89 -15.20
CA ASN A 273 5.75 1.11 -13.99
C ASN A 273 7.17 1.31 -13.42
N VAL A 274 8.19 1.38 -14.25
CA VAL A 274 9.57 1.72 -13.81
C VAL A 274 9.61 3.10 -13.15
N GLU A 275 8.99 4.10 -13.77
CA GLU A 275 8.96 5.45 -13.19
C GLU A 275 8.17 5.51 -11.89
N SER A 276 7.06 4.77 -11.79
CA SER A 276 6.28 4.64 -10.56
C SER A 276 7.13 4.09 -9.42
N TRP A 277 7.94 3.05 -9.65
CA TRP A 277 8.85 2.51 -8.65
C TRP A 277 9.96 3.48 -8.23
N LYS A 278 10.51 4.27 -9.16
CA LYS A 278 11.49 5.32 -8.83
C LYS A 278 10.94 6.36 -7.86
N VAL A 279 9.65 6.67 -7.97
CA VAL A 279 8.95 7.57 -7.05
C VAL A 279 8.68 6.87 -5.73
N ALA A 280 8.03 5.71 -5.77
CA ALA A 280 7.52 5.00 -4.61
C ALA A 280 8.63 4.61 -3.61
N LEU A 281 9.81 4.18 -4.07
CA LEU A 281 10.93 3.80 -3.19
C LEU A 281 11.43 4.95 -2.31
N LYS A 282 11.24 6.20 -2.75
CA LYS A 282 11.67 7.41 -2.01
C LYS A 282 10.57 7.95 -1.09
N MET A 283 9.35 7.44 -1.18
CA MET A 283 8.23 7.88 -0.37
C MET A 283 8.32 7.37 1.07
N LYS A 284 7.87 8.20 2.00
CA LYS A 284 7.74 7.84 3.43
C LYS A 284 6.28 7.50 3.79
N ALA A 285 5.58 6.87 2.86
CA ALA A 285 4.19 6.48 2.98
C ALA A 285 3.97 5.13 2.26
N PRO A 286 2.90 4.41 2.58
CA PRO A 286 2.59 3.18 1.87
C PRO A 286 2.20 3.45 0.43
N THR A 287 2.66 2.56 -0.46
CA THR A 287 2.37 2.62 -1.89
C THR A 287 1.78 1.30 -2.36
N ALA A 288 0.84 1.32 -3.28
CA ALA A 288 0.30 0.15 -3.94
C ALA A 288 0.55 0.20 -5.44
N PHE A 289 0.93 -0.92 -6.02
CA PHE A 289 1.09 -1.13 -7.47
C PHE A 289 -0.01 -2.03 -7.96
N VAL A 290 -0.95 -1.48 -8.71
CA VAL A 290 -2.08 -2.19 -9.30
C VAL A 290 -1.71 -2.59 -10.73
N CYS A 291 -1.36 -3.88 -10.91
CA CYS A 291 -0.72 -4.39 -12.11
C CYS A 291 -1.66 -5.28 -12.94
N SER A 292 -1.63 -5.10 -14.25
CA SER A 292 -2.42 -5.90 -15.21
C SER A 292 -1.97 -7.36 -15.27
N ARG A 293 -2.93 -8.27 -15.54
CA ARG A 293 -2.68 -9.65 -15.91
C ARG A 293 -2.34 -9.76 -17.40
N GLN A 294 -3.05 -9.02 -18.24
CA GLN A 294 -2.86 -8.99 -19.69
C GLN A 294 -1.67 -8.11 -20.08
N GLY A 295 -1.07 -8.42 -21.23
CA GLY A 295 -0.02 -7.61 -21.83
C GLY A 295 -0.54 -6.25 -22.26
N LEU A 296 0.19 -5.20 -21.90
CA LEU A 296 -0.06 -3.83 -22.36
C LEU A 296 1.07 -3.40 -23.28
N LYS A 297 0.73 -2.61 -24.30
CA LYS A 297 1.69 -2.09 -25.27
C LYS A 297 2.60 -1.07 -24.59
N VAL A 298 3.92 -1.25 -24.68
CA VAL A 298 4.89 -0.27 -24.21
C VAL A 298 4.85 0.95 -25.13
N LEU A 299 4.51 2.10 -24.55
CA LEU A 299 4.35 3.35 -25.24
C LEU A 299 5.70 4.01 -25.51
N LYS A 300 5.79 4.72 -26.64
CA LYS A 300 6.84 5.69 -26.84
C LYS A 300 6.62 6.87 -25.92
N ASP A 301 7.66 7.35 -25.27
CA ASP A 301 7.59 8.57 -24.46
C ASP A 301 7.39 9.77 -25.39
N GLU A 302 6.17 10.30 -25.41
CA GLU A 302 5.75 11.49 -26.15
C GLU A 302 5.10 12.53 -25.21
N ARG A 303 5.47 12.49 -23.91
CA ARG A 303 4.92 13.40 -22.91
C ARG A 303 5.10 14.85 -23.30
N ALA A 304 3.98 15.58 -23.35
CA ALA A 304 3.95 16.99 -23.66
C ALA A 304 4.26 17.85 -22.42
N PHE A 305 3.83 17.40 -21.21
CA PHE A 305 4.04 18.13 -19.96
C PHE A 305 3.87 17.21 -18.74
N GLY A 306 4.72 17.36 -17.73
CA GLY A 306 4.68 16.64 -16.48
C GLY A 306 5.34 15.26 -16.52
N THR A 307 5.29 14.54 -15.40
CA THR A 307 5.92 13.23 -15.23
C THR A 307 5.09 12.34 -14.28
N VAL A 308 5.45 11.07 -14.17
CA VAL A 308 4.86 10.13 -13.20
C VAL A 308 5.02 10.62 -11.75
N ALA A 309 6.09 11.34 -11.46
CA ALA A 309 6.32 11.91 -10.11
C ALA A 309 5.26 12.93 -9.69
N ASN A 310 4.54 13.52 -10.65
CA ASN A 310 3.43 14.42 -10.39
C ASN A 310 2.08 13.68 -10.28
N GLY A 311 2.06 12.35 -10.43
CA GLY A 311 0.86 11.51 -10.34
C GLY A 311 -0.03 11.51 -11.56
N GLY A 312 -0.04 12.60 -12.33
CA GLY A 312 -0.74 12.75 -13.62
C GLY A 312 0.03 13.67 -14.55
N TYR A 313 -0.02 13.41 -15.84
CA TYR A 313 0.72 14.18 -16.85
C TYR A 313 0.00 14.22 -18.20
N LEU A 314 0.26 15.27 -18.97
CA LEU A 314 -0.24 15.42 -20.34
C LEU A 314 0.63 14.60 -21.29
N LEU A 315 0.12 13.44 -21.71
CA LEU A 315 0.83 12.55 -22.62
C LEU A 315 0.83 13.13 -24.05
N LYS A 316 -0.33 13.56 -24.54
CA LYS A 316 -0.47 14.18 -25.85
C LYS A 316 -1.20 15.49 -25.76
N LYS A 317 -0.53 16.57 -26.21
CA LYS A 317 -1.14 17.87 -26.44
C LYS A 317 -1.49 18.02 -27.91
N ARG A 318 -2.69 18.51 -28.20
CA ARG A 318 -3.14 18.77 -29.58
C ARG A 318 -3.58 20.23 -29.70
N GLU A 319 -3.18 20.85 -30.79
CA GLU A 319 -3.69 22.17 -31.13
C GLU A 319 -5.20 22.09 -31.42
N ASN A 320 -5.96 23.06 -30.92
CA ASN A 320 -7.42 23.13 -31.07
C ASN A 320 -8.16 21.89 -30.52
N ALA A 321 -7.66 21.28 -29.44
CA ALA A 321 -8.37 20.19 -28.78
C ALA A 321 -9.76 20.63 -28.32
N ASN A 322 -10.77 19.84 -28.66
CA ASN A 322 -12.15 20.04 -28.20
C ASN A 322 -12.41 19.33 -26.88
N ILE A 323 -11.72 18.21 -26.65
CA ILE A 323 -11.88 17.36 -25.50
C ILE A 323 -10.53 16.96 -24.89
N THR A 324 -10.57 16.53 -23.64
CA THR A 324 -9.47 15.85 -22.96
C THR A 324 -9.96 14.46 -22.52
N ILE A 325 -9.17 13.41 -22.77
CA ILE A 325 -9.45 12.05 -22.30
C ILE A 325 -8.40 11.67 -21.26
N MET A 326 -8.84 11.40 -20.03
CA MET A 326 -8.02 10.93 -18.92
C MET A 326 -8.14 9.43 -18.74
N ALA A 327 -7.05 8.75 -18.45
CA ALA A 327 -7.06 7.32 -18.15
C ALA A 327 -5.88 6.92 -17.26
N SER A 328 -5.97 5.74 -16.63
CA SER A 328 -4.85 5.04 -16.00
C SER A 328 -4.80 3.59 -16.51
N GLY A 329 -3.68 2.90 -16.25
CA GLY A 329 -3.58 1.47 -16.56
C GLY A 329 -3.89 1.12 -18.01
N SER A 330 -4.56 -0.01 -18.21
CA SER A 330 -4.88 -0.56 -19.54
C SER A 330 -5.72 0.37 -20.40
N GLU A 331 -6.48 1.29 -19.82
CA GLU A 331 -7.39 2.16 -20.55
C GLU A 331 -6.70 3.34 -21.24
N LEU A 332 -5.43 3.63 -20.89
CA LEU A 332 -4.68 4.70 -21.57
C LEU A 332 -4.48 4.41 -23.05
N MET A 333 -4.21 3.15 -23.42
CA MET A 333 -4.11 2.76 -24.83
C MET A 333 -5.46 2.90 -25.55
N LEU A 334 -6.56 2.53 -24.89
CA LEU A 334 -7.91 2.71 -25.42
C LEU A 334 -8.20 4.21 -25.67
N ALA A 335 -7.83 5.07 -24.74
CA ALA A 335 -7.97 6.53 -24.88
C ALA A 335 -7.18 7.06 -26.09
N LEU A 336 -5.92 6.66 -26.27
CA LEU A 336 -5.09 7.02 -27.41
C LEU A 336 -5.69 6.60 -28.76
N GLN A 337 -6.15 5.35 -28.86
CA GLN A 337 -6.72 4.81 -30.07
C GLN A 337 -8.09 5.43 -30.39
N THR A 338 -8.89 5.69 -29.37
CA THR A 338 -10.17 6.39 -29.51
C THR A 338 -9.97 7.81 -30.01
N ALA A 339 -8.99 8.54 -29.45
CA ALA A 339 -8.63 9.87 -29.93
C ALA A 339 -8.27 9.90 -31.42
N CYS A 340 -7.45 8.93 -31.88
CA CYS A 340 -7.13 8.78 -33.31
C CYS A 340 -8.36 8.49 -34.18
N SER A 341 -9.37 7.80 -33.64
CA SER A 341 -10.62 7.54 -34.34
C SER A 341 -11.55 8.75 -34.36
N LEU A 342 -11.61 9.52 -33.27
CA LEU A 342 -12.41 10.75 -33.14
C LEU A 342 -11.90 11.87 -34.05
N GLU A 343 -10.59 11.96 -34.29
CA GLU A 343 -9.99 12.95 -35.18
C GLU A 343 -10.55 12.89 -36.61
N LYS A 344 -10.95 11.70 -37.06
CA LYS A 344 -11.61 11.49 -38.38
C LYS A 344 -13.01 12.10 -38.44
N GLU A 345 -13.61 12.36 -37.28
CA GLU A 345 -14.92 13.05 -37.13
C GLU A 345 -14.74 14.54 -36.81
N GLY A 346 -13.50 15.04 -36.81
CA GLY A 346 -13.20 16.44 -36.46
C GLY A 346 -13.15 16.71 -34.96
N ILE A 347 -13.20 15.69 -34.10
CA ILE A 347 -13.07 15.82 -32.63
C ILE A 347 -11.62 15.58 -32.27
N ILE A 348 -10.94 16.60 -31.77
CA ILE A 348 -9.53 16.58 -31.44
C ILE A 348 -9.37 16.44 -29.91
N ALA A 349 -8.61 15.44 -29.46
CA ALA A 349 -8.47 15.12 -28.05
C ALA A 349 -7.03 15.34 -27.52
N ASN A 350 -6.89 15.98 -26.38
CA ASN A 350 -5.74 15.84 -25.49
C ASN A 350 -5.81 14.51 -24.75
N ILE A 351 -4.66 13.91 -24.40
CA ILE A 351 -4.59 12.68 -23.63
C ILE A 351 -3.79 12.89 -22.36
N VAL A 352 -4.39 12.52 -21.24
CA VAL A 352 -3.80 12.60 -19.90
C VAL A 352 -3.67 11.19 -19.31
N SER A 353 -2.47 10.84 -18.86
CA SER A 353 -2.24 9.65 -18.03
C SER A 353 -2.26 10.04 -16.56
N VAL A 354 -2.96 9.25 -15.73
CA VAL A 354 -3.03 9.45 -14.28
C VAL A 354 -2.60 8.19 -13.55
N PRO A 355 -1.30 7.83 -13.59
CA PRO A 355 -0.81 6.63 -12.94
C PRO A 355 -0.98 6.61 -11.41
N CYS A 356 -0.99 7.78 -10.75
CA CYS A 356 -1.22 7.89 -9.30
C CYS A 356 -2.11 9.10 -9.00
N PHE A 357 -3.37 8.84 -8.75
CA PHE A 357 -4.36 9.89 -8.53
C PHE A 357 -4.06 10.72 -7.27
N ASP A 358 -3.53 10.07 -6.23
CA ASP A 358 -3.19 10.71 -4.96
C ASP A 358 -2.11 11.79 -5.13
N LEU A 359 -1.01 11.48 -5.84
CA LEU A 359 0.04 12.45 -6.15
C LEU A 359 -0.45 13.57 -7.08
N PHE A 360 -1.38 13.27 -7.99
CA PHE A 360 -1.95 14.28 -8.88
C PHE A 360 -2.80 15.29 -8.10
N LEU A 361 -3.51 14.83 -7.07
CA LEU A 361 -4.30 15.71 -6.19
C LEU A 361 -3.43 16.62 -5.30
N GLU A 362 -2.19 16.27 -5.07
CA GLU A 362 -1.22 17.07 -4.29
C GLU A 362 -0.59 18.21 -5.13
N GLN A 363 -0.79 18.19 -6.45
CA GLN A 363 -0.25 19.26 -7.32
C GLN A 363 -1.02 20.56 -7.13
N ASP A 364 -0.34 21.67 -7.34
CA ASP A 364 -0.98 22.97 -7.33
C ASP A 364 -1.92 23.17 -8.54
N GLU A 365 -2.83 24.13 -8.43
CA GLU A 365 -3.83 24.40 -9.46
C GLU A 365 -3.17 24.75 -10.80
N SER A 366 -2.02 25.44 -10.77
CA SER A 366 -1.31 25.84 -11.99
C SER A 366 -0.74 24.65 -12.76
N TYR A 367 -0.31 23.60 -12.04
CA TYR A 367 0.13 22.35 -12.66
C TYR A 367 -1.07 21.60 -13.27
N ILE A 368 -2.15 21.46 -12.50
CA ILE A 368 -3.37 20.76 -12.93
C ILE A 368 -3.93 21.43 -14.21
N ASP A 369 -3.94 22.75 -14.27
CA ASP A 369 -4.41 23.52 -15.42
C ASP A 369 -3.54 23.36 -16.68
N GLN A 370 -2.27 23.02 -16.53
CA GLN A 370 -1.39 22.70 -17.65
C GLN A 370 -1.58 21.26 -18.14
N VAL A 371 -2.01 20.34 -17.27
CA VAL A 371 -2.31 18.95 -17.61
C VAL A 371 -3.70 18.79 -18.18
N ILE A 372 -4.69 19.47 -17.59
CA ILE A 372 -6.10 19.42 -17.98
C ILE A 372 -6.51 20.79 -18.52
N ASP A 373 -6.74 20.88 -19.82
CA ASP A 373 -7.20 22.13 -20.43
C ASP A 373 -8.66 22.41 -20.04
N LYS A 374 -8.86 23.46 -19.23
CA LYS A 374 -10.18 23.90 -18.75
C LYS A 374 -11.15 24.34 -19.87
N ASN A 375 -10.66 24.55 -21.08
CA ASN A 375 -11.50 24.90 -22.23
C ASN A 375 -12.00 23.67 -22.99
N THR A 376 -11.61 22.46 -22.57
CA THR A 376 -12.05 21.21 -23.19
C THR A 376 -13.07 20.53 -22.31
N ARG A 377 -13.99 19.77 -22.93
CA ARG A 377 -14.82 18.82 -22.17
C ARG A 377 -13.97 17.63 -21.78
N VAL A 378 -14.00 17.26 -20.52
CA VAL A 378 -13.12 16.24 -19.95
C VAL A 378 -13.84 14.92 -19.78
N TYR A 379 -13.30 13.88 -20.38
CA TYR A 379 -13.76 12.50 -20.25
C TYR A 379 -12.71 11.68 -19.48
N ALA A 380 -13.16 10.79 -18.61
CA ALA A 380 -12.30 9.79 -17.98
C ALA A 380 -12.74 8.39 -18.39
N VAL A 381 -11.79 7.47 -18.57
CA VAL A 381 -12.07 6.07 -18.88
C VAL A 381 -11.26 5.15 -17.99
N GLU A 382 -11.94 4.24 -17.28
CA GLU A 382 -11.30 3.27 -16.38
C GLU A 382 -12.19 2.05 -16.18
N ALA A 383 -11.65 0.85 -16.32
CA ALA A 383 -12.36 -0.41 -16.09
C ALA A 383 -12.52 -0.71 -14.59
N ALA A 384 -13.06 0.27 -13.85
CA ALA A 384 -13.36 0.30 -12.43
C ALA A 384 -14.49 1.31 -12.18
N ARG A 385 -14.88 1.56 -10.91
CA ARG A 385 -15.93 2.56 -10.59
C ARG A 385 -15.56 3.98 -11.01
N GLY A 386 -14.30 4.40 -10.88
CA GLY A 386 -13.77 5.68 -11.34
C GLY A 386 -14.40 6.93 -10.73
N LEU A 387 -15.00 6.82 -9.53
CA LEU A 387 -15.75 7.94 -8.90
C LEU A 387 -14.87 9.15 -8.61
N GLU A 388 -13.60 8.95 -8.33
CA GLU A 388 -12.61 9.99 -8.06
C GLU A 388 -12.35 10.90 -9.26
N TYR A 389 -12.57 10.41 -10.49
CA TYR A 389 -12.38 11.20 -11.70
C TYR A 389 -13.37 12.34 -11.84
N TYR A 390 -14.56 12.27 -11.20
CA TYR A 390 -15.54 13.38 -11.21
C TYR A 390 -15.00 14.65 -10.57
N LYS A 391 -13.85 14.62 -9.93
CA LYS A 391 -13.16 15.83 -9.48
C LYS A 391 -12.61 16.65 -10.64
N PHE A 392 -12.35 16.03 -11.80
CA PHE A 392 -11.73 16.66 -12.96
C PHE A 392 -12.51 16.44 -14.26
N ALA A 393 -13.24 15.34 -14.36
CA ALA A 393 -13.94 14.93 -15.58
C ALA A 393 -15.43 15.26 -15.52
N ASP A 394 -15.96 15.75 -16.63
CA ASP A 394 -17.40 15.97 -16.82
C ASP A 394 -18.16 14.65 -16.98
N VAL A 395 -17.50 13.65 -17.60
CA VAL A 395 -18.06 12.34 -17.87
C VAL A 395 -17.06 11.24 -17.56
N VAL A 396 -17.50 10.23 -16.81
CA VAL A 396 -16.69 9.05 -16.48
C VAL A 396 -17.28 7.81 -17.12
N PHE A 397 -16.48 7.13 -17.95
CA PHE A 397 -16.78 5.81 -18.51
C PHE A 397 -16.15 4.74 -17.62
N GLY A 398 -16.91 4.27 -16.65
CA GLY A 398 -16.51 3.28 -15.66
C GLY A 398 -17.42 2.06 -15.64
N MET A 399 -17.23 1.22 -14.65
CA MET A 399 -18.05 0.05 -14.36
C MET A 399 -19.15 0.41 -13.36
N ASP A 400 -20.41 0.18 -13.72
CA ASP A 400 -21.57 0.39 -12.83
C ASP A 400 -22.04 -0.90 -12.15
N THR A 401 -21.58 -2.06 -12.65
CA THR A 401 -21.91 -3.39 -12.14
C THR A 401 -20.64 -4.19 -11.87
N PHE A 402 -20.80 -5.32 -11.19
CA PHE A 402 -19.74 -6.32 -11.15
C PHE A 402 -19.43 -6.86 -12.54
N GLY A 403 -18.22 -7.44 -12.70
CA GLY A 403 -17.82 -8.10 -13.94
C GLY A 403 -18.57 -9.41 -14.21
N ALA A 404 -18.07 -10.19 -15.15
CA ALA A 404 -18.63 -11.47 -15.55
C ALA A 404 -17.53 -12.49 -15.86
N SER A 405 -17.88 -13.78 -15.95
CA SER A 405 -16.95 -14.83 -16.38
C SER A 405 -16.96 -14.94 -17.91
N GLY A 406 -15.79 -14.85 -18.52
CA GLY A 406 -15.60 -14.96 -19.96
C GLY A 406 -14.19 -14.59 -20.38
N PRO A 407 -13.81 -14.75 -21.66
CA PRO A 407 -12.54 -14.27 -22.18
C PRO A 407 -12.39 -12.75 -21.96
N ALA A 408 -11.21 -12.30 -21.56
CA ALA A 408 -10.97 -10.90 -21.23
C ALA A 408 -11.44 -9.92 -22.32
N ASN A 409 -11.16 -10.21 -23.59
CA ASN A 409 -11.54 -9.35 -24.72
C ASN A 409 -13.07 -9.23 -24.86
N ASP A 410 -13.80 -10.33 -24.67
CA ASP A 410 -15.26 -10.35 -24.74
C ASP A 410 -15.86 -9.50 -23.61
N LEU A 411 -15.24 -9.53 -22.41
CA LEU A 411 -15.67 -8.72 -21.28
C LEU A 411 -15.42 -7.22 -21.53
N PHE A 412 -14.24 -6.85 -22.06
CA PHE A 412 -14.00 -5.45 -22.43
C PHE A 412 -14.99 -4.97 -23.49
N GLU A 413 -15.38 -5.84 -24.45
CA GLU A 413 -16.41 -5.52 -25.44
C GLU A 413 -17.80 -5.38 -24.79
N GLU A 414 -18.21 -6.34 -23.97
CA GLU A 414 -19.52 -6.34 -23.30
C GLU A 414 -19.70 -5.07 -22.44
N PHE A 415 -18.72 -4.77 -21.61
CA PHE A 415 -18.76 -3.61 -20.72
C PHE A 415 -18.44 -2.27 -21.40
N GLY A 416 -18.15 -2.26 -22.69
CA GLY A 416 -18.03 -1.03 -23.48
C GLY A 416 -16.65 -0.42 -23.56
N PHE A 417 -15.61 -1.11 -23.10
CA PHE A 417 -14.22 -0.65 -23.18
C PHE A 417 -13.57 -0.99 -24.51
N THR A 418 -14.21 -0.55 -25.59
CA THR A 418 -13.71 -0.70 -26.96
C THR A 418 -13.76 0.63 -27.70
N ILE A 419 -12.91 0.79 -28.72
CA ILE A 419 -12.83 2.02 -29.52
C ILE A 419 -14.20 2.41 -30.10
N PRO A 420 -14.97 1.50 -30.76
CA PRO A 420 -16.27 1.88 -31.32
C PRO A 420 -17.27 2.36 -30.26
N LYS A 421 -17.35 1.66 -29.10
CA LYS A 421 -18.32 1.97 -28.05
C LYS A 421 -17.94 3.27 -27.31
N LEU A 422 -16.67 3.46 -26.97
CA LEU A 422 -16.21 4.70 -26.34
C LEU A 422 -16.35 5.90 -27.27
N LYS A 423 -15.96 5.75 -28.55
CA LYS A 423 -16.16 6.79 -29.57
C LYS A 423 -17.64 7.16 -29.72
N ALA A 424 -18.54 6.17 -29.82
CA ALA A 424 -19.97 6.41 -29.98
C ALA A 424 -20.54 7.21 -28.79
N LYS A 425 -20.12 6.87 -27.57
CA LYS A 425 -20.54 7.61 -26.35
C LYS A 425 -20.04 9.07 -26.37
N ILE A 426 -18.78 9.29 -26.73
CA ILE A 426 -18.22 10.66 -26.83
C ILE A 426 -18.94 11.47 -27.90
N VAL A 427 -19.13 10.90 -29.09
CA VAL A 427 -19.84 11.58 -30.20
C VAL A 427 -21.30 11.91 -29.86
N ALA A 428 -21.97 11.04 -29.10
CA ALA A 428 -23.36 11.27 -28.68
C ALA A 428 -23.49 12.36 -27.60
N ASP A 429 -22.41 12.61 -26.86
CA ASP A 429 -22.36 13.60 -25.78
C ASP A 429 -21.75 14.94 -26.24
N PHE A 430 -21.04 14.95 -27.36
CA PHE A 430 -20.38 16.11 -27.97
C PHE A 430 -21.35 16.93 -28.84
#